data_db16407c9b172383dcf3415fb9a6dde2
#
_entry.id   db16407c9b172383dcf3415fb9a6dde2
#
_cell.length_a   1.000
_cell.length_b   1.000
_cell.length_c   1.000
_cell.angle_alpha   90.00
_cell.angle_beta   90.00
_cell.angle_gamma   90.00
#
_symmetry.space_group_name_H-M   'P 1'
#
loop_
_entity.id
_entity.type
_entity.pdbx_description
1 polymer ?
#
loop_
_entity_poly.entity_id
_entity_poly.type
_entity_poly.pdbx_seq_one_letter_code
_entity_poly.pdbx_strand_id
1 'polypeptide(L)'
;TGSGLIALFLKKNSNNCVIHAWDNSEKALRIAKKNAKKNYLDINFNNVDILKKHDHTIKFDIIVSNPPYVHKKEKNLISNVVLKNEPSEAIFVNSDDDLLFYKTIINFSKSHLKQKGIIYFECHKETINQVKNLLIINKFTDIEIKKDSFGINRMIKANSYGDA
;
A
#
# COMPACT_ATOMS: atom_id res chain seq x y z
N THR A 1 4.11 4.73 3.18
CA THR A 1 5.40 4.01 3.09
C THR A 1 6.04 3.73 4.45
N GLY A 2 5.59 4.47 5.48
CA GLY A 2 6.07 4.29 6.86
C GLY A 2 7.59 4.47 6.97
N SER A 3 8.27 3.49 7.57
CA SER A 3 9.74 3.47 7.68
C SER A 3 10.47 3.23 6.37
N GLY A 4 9.75 2.99 5.26
CA GLY A 4 10.30 2.68 3.95
C GLY A 4 10.64 1.20 3.73
N LEU A 5 10.26 0.30 4.64
CA LEU A 5 10.70 -1.11 4.62
C LEU A 5 10.44 -1.80 3.27
N ILE A 6 9.22 -1.70 2.74
CA ILE A 6 8.86 -2.30 1.45
C ILE A 6 9.70 -1.71 0.32
N ALA A 7 9.82 -0.37 0.25
CA ALA A 7 10.58 0.32 -0.77
C ALA A 7 12.07 -0.03 -0.74
N LEU A 8 12.67 -0.09 0.46
CA LEU A 8 14.05 -0.50 0.66
C LEU A 8 14.29 -1.95 0.23
N PHE A 9 13.39 -2.86 0.64
CA PHE A 9 13.49 -4.27 0.26
C PHE A 9 13.42 -4.46 -1.25
N LEU A 10 12.46 -3.80 -1.91
CA LEU A 10 12.32 -3.86 -3.37
C LEU A 10 13.56 -3.29 -4.07
N LYS A 11 14.06 -2.13 -3.65
CA LYS A 11 15.25 -1.51 -4.26
C LYS A 11 16.50 -2.36 -4.09
N LYS A 12 16.68 -2.96 -2.90
CA LYS A 12 17.84 -3.82 -2.62
C LYS A 12 17.86 -5.09 -3.47
N ASN A 13 16.68 -5.63 -3.81
CA ASN A 13 16.56 -6.87 -4.57
C ASN A 13 16.33 -6.65 -6.08
N SER A 14 16.18 -5.39 -6.53
CA SER A 14 15.90 -5.05 -7.92
C SER A 14 16.60 -3.74 -8.30
N ASN A 15 17.89 -3.82 -8.61
CA ASN A 15 18.72 -2.63 -8.88
C ASN A 15 18.24 -1.77 -10.05
N ASN A 16 17.58 -2.37 -11.05
CA ASN A 16 17.11 -1.66 -12.25
C ASN A 16 15.73 -1.00 -12.08
N CYS A 17 15.11 -1.11 -10.89
CA CYS A 17 13.82 -0.48 -10.63
C CYS A 17 13.98 0.96 -10.16
N VAL A 18 13.12 1.85 -10.68
CA VAL A 18 12.89 3.18 -10.11
C VAL A 18 11.77 3.04 -9.08
N ILE A 19 12.06 3.33 -7.83
CA ILE A 19 11.11 3.20 -6.72
C ILE A 19 10.62 4.60 -6.32
N HIS A 20 9.30 4.77 -6.31
CA HIS A 20 8.61 5.92 -5.73
C HIS A 20 7.92 5.48 -4.45
N ALA A 21 8.23 6.13 -3.34
CA ALA A 21 7.66 5.82 -2.03
C ALA A 21 6.92 7.04 -1.48
N TRP A 22 5.63 6.90 -1.26
CA TRP A 22 4.74 7.98 -0.86
C TRP A 22 4.25 7.81 0.57
N ASP A 23 4.13 8.92 1.27
CA ASP A 23 3.52 8.99 2.61
C ASP A 23 3.02 10.42 2.84
N ASN A 24 1.92 10.58 3.56
CA ASN A 24 1.41 11.89 3.97
C ASN A 24 2.11 12.43 5.23
N SER A 25 2.85 11.59 5.95
CA SER A 25 3.59 11.95 7.16
C SER A 25 5.04 12.31 6.83
N GLU A 26 5.40 13.59 7.01
CA GLU A 26 6.79 14.03 6.88
C GLU A 26 7.73 13.33 7.89
N LYS A 27 7.21 12.97 9.07
CA LYS A 27 7.98 12.23 10.07
C LYS A 27 8.33 10.84 9.57
N ALA A 28 7.37 10.14 8.95
CA ALA A 28 7.60 8.83 8.32
C ALA A 28 8.63 8.94 7.19
N LEU A 29 8.46 9.94 6.31
CA LEU A 29 9.39 10.17 5.20
C LEU A 29 10.82 10.49 5.67
N ARG A 30 10.98 11.24 6.77
CA ARG A 30 12.31 11.49 7.35
C ARG A 30 12.98 10.19 7.81
N ILE A 31 12.22 9.28 8.43
CA ILE A 31 12.73 7.98 8.86
C ILE A 31 13.10 7.13 7.63
N ALA A 32 12.21 7.06 6.63
CA ALA A 32 12.43 6.30 5.41
C ALA A 32 13.68 6.78 4.64
N LYS A 33 13.84 8.10 4.48
CA LYS A 33 15.03 8.72 3.86
C LYS A 33 16.32 8.40 4.63
N LYS A 34 16.27 8.44 5.99
CA LYS A 34 17.42 8.05 6.83
C LYS A 34 17.79 6.57 6.62
N ASN A 35 16.77 5.70 6.57
CA ASN A 35 16.97 4.27 6.33
C ASN A 35 17.54 3.99 4.94
N ALA A 36 17.04 4.66 3.90
CA ALA A 36 17.57 4.53 2.54
C ALA A 36 19.04 4.98 2.45
N LYS A 37 19.37 6.15 3.03
CA LYS A 37 20.75 6.64 3.09
C LYS A 37 21.67 5.67 3.81
N LYS A 38 21.25 5.10 4.95
CA LYS A 38 22.04 4.12 5.72
C LYS A 38 22.31 2.82 4.95
N ASN A 39 21.43 2.48 4.01
CA ASN A 39 21.56 1.28 3.17
C ASN A 39 22.11 1.58 1.76
N TYR A 40 22.52 2.83 1.47
CA TYR A 40 23.02 3.26 0.16
C TYR A 40 22.04 2.99 -0.99
N LEU A 41 20.73 3.17 -0.74
CA LEU A 41 19.67 2.94 -1.70
C LEU A 41 19.06 4.25 -2.19
N ASP A 42 18.94 4.39 -3.52
CA ASP A 42 18.30 5.53 -4.17
C ASP A 42 16.79 5.26 -4.37
N ILE A 43 15.95 6.06 -3.70
CA ILE A 43 14.50 5.94 -3.69
C ILE A 43 13.88 7.34 -3.73
N ASN A 44 12.89 7.53 -4.58
CA ASN A 44 12.15 8.79 -4.71
C ASN A 44 11.06 8.88 -3.62
N PHE A 45 11.31 9.65 -2.58
CA PHE A 45 10.37 9.86 -1.47
C PHE A 45 9.55 11.14 -1.68
N ASN A 46 8.23 11.04 -1.72
CA ASN A 46 7.32 12.15 -1.92
C ASN A 46 6.28 12.26 -0.78
N ASN A 47 6.03 13.49 -0.33
CA ASN A 47 4.92 13.75 0.58
C ASN A 47 3.64 13.80 -0.25
N VAL A 48 2.84 12.74 -0.14
CA VAL A 48 1.61 12.56 -0.92
C VAL A 48 0.52 11.96 -0.05
N ASP A 49 -0.61 12.63 0.01
CA ASP A 49 -1.82 12.11 0.61
C ASP A 49 -2.68 11.45 -0.47
N ILE A 50 -2.69 10.13 -0.52
CA ILE A 50 -3.39 9.36 -1.56
C ILE A 50 -4.91 9.63 -1.59
N LEU A 51 -5.48 10.15 -0.52
CA LEU A 51 -6.90 10.49 -0.46
C LEU A 51 -7.22 11.81 -1.18
N LYS A 52 -6.22 12.62 -1.53
CA LYS A 52 -6.38 13.86 -2.28
C LYS A 52 -6.24 13.61 -3.78
N LYS A 53 -6.73 14.57 -4.59
CA LYS A 53 -6.52 14.55 -6.04
C LYS A 53 -5.03 14.76 -6.34
N HIS A 54 -4.50 14.01 -7.29
CA HIS A 54 -3.12 14.08 -7.73
C HIS A 54 -3.05 14.32 -9.24
N ASP A 55 -2.20 15.26 -9.64
CA ASP A 55 -1.95 15.59 -11.06
C ASP A 55 -0.63 14.94 -11.54
N HIS A 56 -0.29 13.76 -11.03
CA HIS A 56 0.89 13.04 -11.49
C HIS A 56 0.64 12.41 -12.86
N THR A 57 1.62 12.52 -13.76
CA THR A 57 1.60 11.88 -15.09
C THR A 57 2.32 10.56 -15.15
N ILE A 58 2.93 10.15 -14.03
CA ILE A 58 3.75 8.93 -13.94
C ILE A 58 2.86 7.69 -14.03
N LYS A 59 3.28 6.74 -14.86
CA LYS A 59 2.70 5.39 -14.96
C LYS A 59 3.62 4.38 -14.28
N PHE A 60 3.05 3.50 -13.47
CA PHE A 60 3.76 2.49 -12.71
C PHE A 60 3.57 1.10 -13.32
N ASP A 61 4.61 0.27 -13.27
CA ASP A 61 4.52 -1.15 -13.60
C ASP A 61 3.88 -1.91 -12.44
N ILE A 62 4.18 -1.47 -11.21
CA ILE A 62 3.70 -2.13 -9.98
C ILE A 62 3.31 -1.05 -8.97
N ILE A 63 2.16 -1.25 -8.33
CA ILE A 63 1.72 -0.48 -7.16
C ILE A 63 1.63 -1.43 -5.97
N VAL A 64 2.27 -1.08 -4.85
CA VAL A 64 2.23 -1.85 -3.60
C VAL A 64 1.74 -0.97 -2.47
N SER A 65 0.78 -1.44 -1.70
CA SER A 65 0.28 -0.71 -0.54
C SER A 65 -0.05 -1.62 0.63
N ASN A 66 0.38 -1.18 1.80
CA ASN A 66 -0.11 -1.64 3.10
C ASN A 66 -0.81 -0.44 3.75
N PRO A 67 -2.08 -0.17 3.40
CA PRO A 67 -2.80 0.97 3.94
C PRO A 67 -3.26 0.70 5.38
N PRO A 68 -3.55 1.72 6.19
CA PRO A 68 -4.20 1.51 7.48
C PRO A 68 -5.56 0.83 7.27
N TYR A 69 -5.88 -0.17 8.08
CA TYR A 69 -7.07 -1.00 7.95
C TYR A 69 -7.78 -1.30 9.28
N VAL A 70 -7.35 -0.69 10.38
CA VAL A 70 -7.94 -0.94 11.70
C VAL A 70 -8.84 0.22 12.11
N HIS A 71 -10.06 -0.08 12.55
CA HIS A 71 -10.95 0.91 13.12
C HIS A 71 -10.46 1.42 14.48
N LYS A 72 -10.68 2.70 14.75
CA LYS A 72 -10.41 3.27 16.08
C LYS A 72 -11.17 2.54 17.18
N LYS A 73 -12.35 1.98 16.89
CA LYS A 73 -13.16 1.19 17.81
C LYS A 73 -12.48 -0.12 18.24
N GLU A 74 -11.54 -0.64 17.43
CA GLU A 74 -10.80 -1.88 17.69
C GLU A 74 -9.48 -1.65 18.41
N LYS A 75 -9.22 -0.42 18.88
CA LYS A 75 -8.00 -0.05 19.60
C LYS A 75 -7.67 -1.02 20.75
N ASN A 76 -8.69 -1.50 21.44
CA ASN A 76 -8.54 -2.42 22.57
C ASN A 76 -8.11 -3.85 22.17
N LEU A 77 -8.21 -4.20 20.87
CA LEU A 77 -7.81 -5.51 20.33
C LEU A 77 -6.36 -5.52 19.83
N ILE A 78 -5.74 -4.34 19.73
CA ILE A 78 -4.36 -4.22 19.25
C ILE A 78 -3.41 -4.35 20.43
N SER A 79 -2.31 -5.08 20.22
CA SER A 79 -1.29 -5.24 21.25
C SER A 79 -0.70 -3.89 21.67
N ASN A 80 -0.43 -3.72 22.96
CA ASN A 80 0.20 -2.52 23.50
C ASN A 80 1.57 -2.21 22.86
N VAL A 81 2.23 -3.22 22.31
CA VAL A 81 3.51 -3.07 21.60
C VAL A 81 3.32 -2.28 20.30
N VAL A 82 2.30 -2.61 19.51
CA VAL A 82 1.96 -1.91 18.25
C VAL A 82 1.51 -0.49 18.56
N LEU A 83 0.62 -0.30 19.54
CA LEU A 83 0.11 1.03 19.94
C LEU A 83 1.21 1.99 20.44
N LYS A 84 2.27 1.47 21.05
CA LYS A 84 3.39 2.28 21.56
C LYS A 84 4.43 2.62 20.49
N ASN A 85 4.58 1.78 19.49
CA ASN A 85 5.68 1.87 18.54
C ASN A 85 5.26 2.40 17.16
N GLU A 86 3.96 2.32 16.81
CA GLU A 86 3.47 2.80 15.52
C GLU A 86 2.59 4.05 15.68
N PRO A 87 2.71 5.04 14.76
CA PRO A 87 1.84 6.21 14.76
C PRO A 87 0.36 5.79 14.57
N SER A 88 -0.54 6.45 15.28
CA SER A 88 -1.99 6.17 15.19
C SER A 88 -2.53 6.29 13.77
N GLU A 89 -2.00 7.24 12.99
CA GLU A 89 -2.40 7.46 11.59
C GLU A 89 -1.96 6.32 10.65
N ALA A 90 -0.96 5.53 11.04
CA ALA A 90 -0.51 4.38 10.27
C ALA A 90 -1.34 3.13 10.53
N ILE A 91 -2.07 3.08 11.66
CA ILE A 91 -2.84 1.92 12.11
C ILE A 91 -4.33 2.13 11.83
N PHE A 92 -4.86 3.32 12.20
CA PHE A 92 -6.29 3.56 12.24
C PHE A 92 -6.82 4.30 11.01
N VAL A 93 -7.92 3.80 10.49
CA VAL A 93 -8.73 4.54 9.51
C VAL A 93 -9.58 5.57 10.25
N ASN A 94 -9.52 6.84 9.80
CA ASN A 94 -10.36 7.94 10.30
C ASN A 94 -11.69 8.01 9.51
N SER A 95 -12.24 6.87 9.11
CA SER A 95 -13.47 6.78 8.32
C SER A 95 -14.27 5.60 8.82
N ASP A 96 -15.60 5.66 8.66
CA ASP A 96 -16.49 4.52 8.87
C ASP A 96 -16.45 3.52 7.68
N ASP A 97 -15.66 3.82 6.63
CA ASP A 97 -15.47 2.97 5.46
C ASP A 97 -14.09 2.28 5.52
N ASP A 98 -14.07 1.01 5.90
CA ASP A 98 -12.85 0.16 5.97
C ASP A 98 -12.15 0.01 4.63
N LEU A 99 -12.85 0.25 3.55
CA LEU A 99 -12.37 0.08 2.20
C LEU A 99 -11.92 1.40 1.56
N LEU A 100 -11.97 2.53 2.28
CA LEU A 100 -11.68 3.86 1.75
C LEU A 100 -10.34 3.91 1.00
N PHE A 101 -9.26 3.45 1.65
CA PHE A 101 -7.94 3.47 1.02
C PHE A 101 -7.85 2.53 -0.17
N TYR A 102 -8.43 1.32 -0.08
CA TYR A 102 -8.45 0.38 -1.19
C TYR A 102 -9.19 0.93 -2.40
N LYS A 103 -10.39 1.50 -2.18
CA LYS A 103 -11.18 2.17 -3.24
C LYS A 103 -10.39 3.29 -3.90
N THR A 104 -9.73 4.12 -3.09
CA THR A 104 -8.94 5.26 -3.59
C THR A 104 -7.75 4.79 -4.41
N ILE A 105 -6.97 3.81 -3.91
CA ILE A 105 -5.79 3.31 -4.61
C ILE A 105 -6.18 2.55 -5.89
N ILE A 106 -7.26 1.77 -5.86
CA ILE A 106 -7.80 1.09 -7.05
C ILE A 106 -8.22 2.14 -8.10
N ASN A 107 -8.90 3.22 -7.69
CA ASN A 107 -9.29 4.28 -8.62
C ASN A 107 -8.07 5.03 -9.17
N PHE A 108 -7.08 5.35 -8.34
CA PHE A 108 -5.80 5.92 -8.76
C PHE A 108 -5.10 5.02 -9.78
N SER A 109 -5.07 3.72 -9.56
CA SER A 109 -4.38 2.77 -10.42
C SER A 109 -4.95 2.68 -11.84
N LYS A 110 -6.25 2.99 -12.05
CA LYS A 110 -6.85 3.02 -13.39
C LYS A 110 -6.14 3.98 -14.35
N SER A 111 -5.66 5.10 -13.83
CA SER A 111 -4.97 6.13 -14.63
C SER A 111 -3.44 6.05 -14.50
N HIS A 112 -2.90 5.38 -13.47
CA HIS A 112 -1.48 5.43 -13.14
C HIS A 112 -0.79 4.06 -13.20
N LEU A 113 -1.51 2.97 -13.33
CA LEU A 113 -0.93 1.66 -13.59
C LEU A 113 -0.82 1.46 -15.10
N LYS A 114 0.32 0.95 -15.57
CA LYS A 114 0.49 0.58 -16.98
C LYS A 114 -0.43 -0.59 -17.35
N GLN A 115 -0.66 -0.77 -18.62
CA GLN A 115 -1.31 -1.96 -19.15
C GLN A 115 -0.57 -3.22 -18.68
N LYS A 116 -1.29 -4.23 -18.20
CA LYS A 116 -0.73 -5.43 -17.55
C LYS A 116 0.11 -5.15 -16.29
N GLY A 117 0.04 -3.94 -15.76
CA GLY A 117 0.68 -3.59 -14.49
C GLY A 117 0.00 -4.32 -13.32
N ILE A 118 0.68 -4.42 -12.20
CA ILE A 118 0.27 -5.26 -11.08
C ILE A 118 0.02 -4.39 -9.84
N ILE A 119 -1.07 -4.67 -9.13
CA ILE A 119 -1.34 -4.09 -7.82
C ILE A 119 -1.21 -5.14 -6.72
N TYR A 120 -0.58 -4.77 -5.62
CA TYR A 120 -0.46 -5.59 -4.42
C TYR A 120 -1.00 -4.82 -3.22
N PHE A 121 -1.81 -5.50 -2.41
CA PHE A 121 -2.27 -5.00 -1.12
C PHE A 121 -1.94 -5.96 0.01
N GLU A 122 -1.59 -5.41 1.17
CA GLU A 122 -1.81 -6.07 2.44
C GLU A 122 -3.23 -5.71 2.93
N CYS A 123 -3.94 -6.70 3.49
CA CYS A 123 -5.33 -6.55 3.89
C CYS A 123 -5.57 -7.18 5.27
N HIS A 124 -6.57 -6.65 5.98
CA HIS A 124 -7.11 -7.35 7.14
C HIS A 124 -7.87 -8.62 6.70
N LYS A 125 -7.78 -9.69 7.49
CA LYS A 125 -8.42 -10.99 7.19
C LYS A 125 -9.93 -10.88 6.90
N GLU A 126 -10.61 -9.93 7.56
CA GLU A 126 -12.07 -9.75 7.44
C GLU A 126 -12.46 -8.95 6.20
N THR A 127 -11.57 -8.09 5.70
CA THR A 127 -11.85 -7.22 4.55
C THR A 127 -11.30 -7.74 3.22
N ILE A 128 -10.40 -8.73 3.23
CA ILE A 128 -9.70 -9.20 2.02
C ILE A 128 -10.65 -9.67 0.91
N ASN A 129 -11.77 -10.31 1.26
CA ASN A 129 -12.77 -10.73 0.28
C ASN A 129 -13.53 -9.54 -0.32
N GLN A 130 -13.76 -8.49 0.47
CA GLN A 130 -14.37 -7.24 -0.01
C GLN A 130 -13.41 -6.52 -0.96
N VAL A 131 -12.10 -6.48 -0.65
CA VAL A 131 -11.06 -5.94 -1.54
C VAL A 131 -10.98 -6.75 -2.84
N LYS A 132 -11.07 -8.09 -2.78
CA LYS A 132 -11.17 -8.94 -3.97
C LYS A 132 -12.35 -8.53 -4.84
N ASN A 133 -13.53 -8.36 -4.26
CA ASN A 133 -14.73 -7.94 -5.01
C ASN A 133 -14.56 -6.54 -5.62
N LEU A 134 -13.93 -5.59 -4.91
CA LEU A 134 -13.61 -4.28 -5.47
C LEU A 134 -12.70 -4.40 -6.70
N LEU A 135 -11.69 -5.25 -6.66
CA LEU A 135 -10.80 -5.49 -7.81
C LEU A 135 -11.56 -6.07 -9.01
N ILE A 136 -12.46 -7.06 -8.78
CA ILE A 136 -13.29 -7.67 -9.83
C ILE A 136 -14.19 -6.60 -10.47
N ILE A 137 -14.93 -5.82 -9.68
CA ILE A 137 -15.83 -4.76 -10.17
C ILE A 137 -15.06 -3.71 -10.98
N ASN A 138 -13.78 -3.46 -10.63
CA ASN A 138 -12.91 -2.54 -11.33
C ASN A 138 -12.11 -3.20 -12.48
N LYS A 139 -12.53 -4.40 -12.91
CA LYS A 139 -12.00 -5.15 -14.07
C LYS A 139 -10.53 -5.58 -13.94
N PHE A 140 -10.02 -5.75 -12.73
CA PHE A 140 -8.73 -6.39 -12.52
C PHE A 140 -8.85 -7.90 -12.73
N THR A 141 -7.78 -8.49 -13.26
CA THR A 141 -7.68 -9.93 -13.61
C THR A 141 -6.60 -10.62 -12.76
N ASP A 142 -6.48 -11.93 -12.90
CA ASP A 142 -5.45 -12.76 -12.25
C ASP A 142 -5.34 -12.48 -10.74
N ILE A 143 -6.49 -12.43 -10.07
CA ILE A 143 -6.56 -12.07 -8.67
C ILE A 143 -6.15 -13.27 -7.81
N GLU A 144 -5.03 -13.11 -7.10
CA GLU A 144 -4.47 -14.13 -6.20
C GLU A 144 -4.51 -13.63 -4.75
N ILE A 145 -4.95 -14.49 -3.82
CA ILE A 145 -4.84 -14.25 -2.38
C ILE A 145 -3.75 -15.15 -1.82
N LYS A 146 -2.85 -14.58 -1.02
CA LYS A 146 -1.78 -15.32 -0.33
C LYS A 146 -1.91 -15.18 1.18
N LYS A 147 -1.53 -16.25 1.86
CA LYS A 147 -1.47 -16.33 3.32
C LYS A 147 -0.12 -15.79 3.84
N ASP A 148 -0.16 -15.28 5.05
CA ASP A 148 1.04 -14.97 5.82
C ASP A 148 1.66 -16.25 6.44
N SER A 149 2.73 -16.10 7.21
CA SER A 149 3.42 -17.20 7.91
C SER A 149 2.55 -17.91 8.96
N PHE A 150 1.44 -17.31 9.37
CA PHE A 150 0.48 -17.88 10.31
C PHE A 150 -0.71 -18.57 9.61
N GLY A 151 -0.69 -18.65 8.28
CA GLY A 151 -1.77 -19.26 7.50
C GLY A 151 -2.99 -18.38 7.31
N ILE A 152 -2.92 -17.09 7.63
CA ILE A 152 -4.01 -16.13 7.52
C ILE A 152 -3.95 -15.43 6.15
N ASN A 153 -5.07 -15.34 5.44
CA ASN A 153 -5.17 -14.58 4.20
C ASN A 153 -4.82 -13.11 4.47
N ARG A 154 -3.73 -12.62 3.88
CA ARG A 154 -3.17 -11.31 4.22
C ARG A 154 -2.81 -10.47 3.00
N MET A 155 -2.43 -11.08 1.91
CA MET A 155 -1.96 -10.38 0.73
C MET A 155 -2.86 -10.69 -0.45
N ILE A 156 -3.14 -9.67 -1.28
CA ILE A 156 -3.85 -9.83 -2.53
C ILE A 156 -3.06 -9.17 -3.65
N LYS A 157 -2.98 -9.85 -4.77
CA LYS A 157 -2.38 -9.39 -6.02
C LYS A 157 -3.44 -9.38 -7.11
N ALA A 158 -3.38 -8.41 -8.01
CA ALA A 158 -4.21 -8.40 -9.22
C ALA A 158 -3.49 -7.69 -10.36
N ASN A 159 -3.80 -8.09 -11.60
CA ASN A 159 -3.30 -7.45 -12.81
C ASN A 159 -4.31 -6.40 -13.30
N SER A 160 -3.81 -5.26 -13.78
CA SER A 160 -4.65 -4.30 -14.47
C SER A 160 -5.17 -4.90 -15.77
N TYR A 161 -6.41 -4.55 -16.14
CA TYR A 161 -6.97 -4.92 -17.42
C TYR A 161 -6.11 -4.33 -18.56
N GLY A 162 -5.68 -5.19 -19.46
CA GLY A 162 -5.13 -4.75 -20.73
C GLY A 162 -6.30 -4.59 -21.69
N ASP A 163 -6.52 -3.40 -22.26
CA ASP A 163 -7.42 -3.28 -23.39
C ASP A 163 -6.98 -4.27 -24.47
N ALA A 164 -7.93 -5.08 -24.93
CA ALA A 164 -7.71 -6.08 -25.98
C ALA A 164 -7.47 -5.36 -27.32
#